data_c4728240e083a984c5c1e3627d56c541
#
_entry.id   c4728240e083a984c5c1e3627d56c541
#
_cell.length_a   1.000
_cell.length_b   1.000
_cell.length_c   1.000
_cell.angle_alpha   90.00
_cell.angle_beta   90.00
_cell.angle_gamma   90.00
#
_symmetry.space_group_name_H-M   'P 1'
#
loop_
_entity.id
_entity.type
_entity.pdbx_description
1 polymer ?
#
loop_
_entity_poly.entity_id
_entity_poly.type
_entity_poly.pdbx_seq_one_letter_code
_entity_poly.pdbx_strand_id
1 'polypeptide(L)'
;MTRPPRSLFARRAGSEKPRRKWTLRSLLCRVLPLYLLYFVLGATLPFLSPPTVSDSFRAAWDPAVFEQVGSTDRAALVTDNQDALDVRLRMIGEAEERIILSSFDIRDCDSGRDIFAALLLAADRGVQIQILWDGVSGLLRGGSPIFRALGRLPNVEIRFYNAPNLLLPWTVNGRMHDKYLLIDDRLLLLGGRNTFDLFLGDYVPDALKSHDQDV
;
A
#
# COMPACT_ATOMS: atom_id res chain seq x y z
N MET A 1 -75.53 60.40 -23.44
CA MET A 1 -75.09 59.35 -22.49
C MET A 1 -74.43 58.27 -23.28
N THR A 2 -73.11 58.35 -23.38
CA THR A 2 -72.27 57.37 -24.13
C THR A 2 -71.38 56.62 -23.14
N ARG A 3 -71.52 55.31 -23.09
CA ARG A 3 -70.69 54.39 -22.25
C ARG A 3 -69.26 54.26 -22.86
N PRO A 4 -68.20 54.29 -22.07
CA PRO A 4 -66.84 54.02 -22.57
C PRO A 4 -66.61 52.57 -22.83
N PRO A 5 -65.71 52.17 -23.74
CA PRO A 5 -65.44 50.79 -24.10
C PRO A 5 -64.58 50.07 -23.03
N ARG A 6 -64.91 48.81 -22.75
CA ARG A 6 -64.18 47.87 -21.87
C ARG A 6 -62.85 47.49 -22.53
N SER A 7 -61.73 47.75 -21.84
CA SER A 7 -60.41 47.29 -22.23
C SER A 7 -60.28 45.77 -22.03
N LEU A 8 -60.14 45.02 -23.13
CA LEU A 8 -60.05 43.57 -23.21
C LEU A 8 -58.58 43.08 -23.24
N PHE A 9 -57.67 43.62 -22.45
CA PHE A 9 -56.32 43.07 -22.34
C PHE A 9 -55.87 43.03 -20.87
N ALA A 10 -56.42 42.06 -20.11
CA ALA A 10 -55.76 41.62 -18.89
C ALA A 10 -54.63 40.68 -19.29
N ARG A 11 -53.38 41.19 -19.36
CA ARG A 11 -52.18 40.37 -19.44
C ARG A 11 -52.14 39.46 -18.19
N ARG A 12 -52.29 38.17 -18.38
CA ARG A 12 -51.97 37.16 -17.36
C ARG A 12 -50.48 37.34 -17.01
N ALA A 13 -50.19 37.83 -15.82
CA ALA A 13 -48.87 37.79 -15.24
C ALA A 13 -48.50 36.31 -15.12
N GLY A 14 -47.51 35.88 -15.91
CA GLY A 14 -46.94 34.53 -15.80
C GLY A 14 -46.32 34.40 -14.43
N SER A 15 -46.79 33.47 -13.62
CA SER A 15 -46.15 33.13 -12.35
C SER A 15 -44.76 32.54 -12.66
N GLU A 16 -43.74 33.33 -12.59
CA GLU A 16 -42.36 32.79 -12.59
C GLU A 16 -42.23 31.89 -11.36
N LYS A 17 -42.12 30.58 -11.62
CA LYS A 17 -41.79 29.61 -10.56
C LYS A 17 -40.45 30.01 -9.93
N PRO A 18 -40.39 30.17 -8.60
CA PRO A 18 -39.16 30.58 -7.94
C PRO A 18 -38.04 29.56 -8.30
N ARG A 19 -36.96 30.05 -8.91
CA ARG A 19 -35.75 29.26 -9.17
C ARG A 19 -35.26 28.78 -7.84
N ARG A 20 -35.37 27.45 -7.59
CA ARG A 20 -34.94 26.75 -6.36
C ARG A 20 -33.45 26.99 -6.19
N LYS A 21 -33.06 27.88 -5.29
CA LYS A 21 -31.64 28.11 -4.94
C LYS A 21 -31.12 26.84 -4.26
N TRP A 22 -30.18 26.17 -4.91
CA TRP A 22 -29.52 25.01 -4.34
C TRP A 22 -28.65 25.50 -3.16
N THR A 23 -28.97 25.04 -1.97
CA THR A 23 -28.11 25.27 -0.81
C THR A 23 -26.98 24.24 -0.83
N LEU A 24 -25.80 24.61 -0.34
CA LEU A 24 -24.67 23.67 -0.20
C LEU A 24 -25.10 22.38 0.51
N ARG A 25 -25.93 22.50 1.55
CA ARG A 25 -26.48 21.36 2.28
C ARG A 25 -27.32 20.45 1.37
N SER A 26 -28.18 21.00 0.52
CA SER A 26 -29.03 20.20 -0.38
C SER A 26 -28.21 19.52 -1.49
N LEU A 27 -27.10 20.12 -1.90
CA LEU A 27 -26.16 19.53 -2.85
C LEU A 27 -25.41 18.37 -2.19
N LEU A 28 -24.83 18.59 -1.01
CA LEU A 28 -24.13 17.57 -0.26
C LEU A 28 -25.00 16.33 0.05
N CYS A 29 -26.26 16.54 0.49
CA CYS A 29 -27.19 15.44 0.76
C CYS A 29 -27.50 14.57 -0.47
N ARG A 30 -27.23 15.05 -1.69
CA ARG A 30 -27.48 14.28 -2.92
C ARG A 30 -26.20 13.68 -3.49
N VAL A 31 -25.14 14.47 -3.48
CA VAL A 31 -23.85 14.05 -4.07
C VAL A 31 -23.17 13.00 -3.20
N LEU A 32 -23.21 13.16 -1.86
CA LEU A 32 -22.53 12.25 -0.93
C LEU A 32 -23.03 10.79 -1.04
N PRO A 33 -24.35 10.50 -1.05
CA PRO A 33 -24.83 9.12 -1.22
C PRO A 33 -24.41 8.51 -2.56
N LEU A 34 -24.44 9.28 -3.65
CA LEU A 34 -24.01 8.82 -4.97
C LEU A 34 -22.51 8.54 -4.99
N TYR A 35 -21.70 9.39 -4.37
CA TYR A 35 -20.29 9.16 -4.23
C TYR A 35 -19.99 7.93 -3.36
N LEU A 36 -20.69 7.74 -2.24
CA LEU A 36 -20.52 6.56 -1.39
C LEU A 36 -20.93 5.27 -2.14
N LEU A 37 -22.01 5.31 -2.91
CA LEU A 37 -22.40 4.18 -3.76
C LEU A 37 -21.32 3.89 -4.80
N TYR A 38 -20.83 4.90 -5.52
CA TYR A 38 -19.72 4.76 -6.46
C TYR A 38 -18.49 4.16 -5.79
N PHE A 39 -18.13 4.67 -4.58
CA PHE A 39 -16.98 4.20 -3.83
C PHE A 39 -17.11 2.72 -3.44
N VAL A 40 -18.26 2.32 -2.89
CA VAL A 40 -18.53 0.93 -2.51
C VAL A 40 -18.50 0.01 -3.73
N LEU A 41 -19.22 0.37 -4.80
CA LEU A 41 -19.24 -0.44 -6.02
C LEU A 41 -17.84 -0.54 -6.66
N GLY A 42 -17.13 0.56 -6.77
CA GLY A 42 -15.78 0.58 -7.34
C GLY A 42 -14.74 -0.14 -6.49
N ALA A 43 -14.91 -0.15 -5.16
CA ALA A 43 -14.04 -0.90 -4.26
C ALA A 43 -14.32 -2.41 -4.25
N THR A 44 -15.50 -2.86 -4.69
CA THR A 44 -15.92 -4.27 -4.58
C THR A 44 -16.01 -4.98 -5.92
N LEU A 45 -16.72 -4.40 -6.92
CA LEU A 45 -17.03 -5.06 -8.18
C LEU A 45 -15.79 -5.59 -8.94
N PRO A 46 -14.64 -4.87 -9.04
CA PRO A 46 -13.48 -5.37 -9.74
C PRO A 46 -12.88 -6.64 -9.15
N PHE A 47 -13.19 -6.95 -7.88
CA PHE A 47 -12.64 -8.08 -7.14
C PHE A 47 -13.62 -9.28 -7.06
N LEU A 48 -14.83 -9.16 -7.58
CA LEU A 48 -15.79 -10.28 -7.65
C LEU A 48 -15.38 -11.33 -8.69
N SER A 49 -14.59 -10.93 -9.69
CA SER A 49 -14.06 -11.83 -10.71
C SER A 49 -12.54 -11.75 -10.65
N PRO A 50 -11.85 -12.75 -10.08
CA PRO A 50 -10.41 -12.76 -10.05
C PRO A 50 -9.85 -12.79 -11.47
N PRO A 51 -8.70 -12.13 -11.74
CA PRO A 51 -8.07 -12.16 -13.04
C PRO A 51 -7.70 -13.59 -13.41
N THR A 52 -7.99 -13.99 -14.63
CA THR A 52 -7.55 -15.28 -15.18
C THR A 52 -6.12 -15.16 -15.67
N VAL A 53 -5.37 -16.24 -15.54
CA VAL A 53 -4.02 -16.34 -16.10
C VAL A 53 -4.10 -16.21 -17.61
N SER A 54 -3.30 -15.32 -18.20
CA SER A 54 -3.27 -15.13 -19.66
C SER A 54 -2.76 -16.40 -20.38
N ASP A 55 -3.25 -16.60 -21.61
CA ASP A 55 -2.80 -17.75 -22.43
C ASP A 55 -1.30 -17.66 -22.74
N SER A 56 -0.75 -16.46 -22.90
CA SER A 56 0.68 -16.25 -23.09
C SER A 56 1.49 -16.67 -21.86
N PHE A 57 1.00 -16.38 -20.65
CA PHE A 57 1.66 -16.84 -19.43
C PHE A 57 1.57 -18.38 -19.30
N ARG A 58 0.41 -18.96 -19.59
CA ARG A 58 0.23 -20.44 -19.57
C ARG A 58 1.15 -21.13 -20.55
N ALA A 59 1.31 -20.55 -21.75
CA ALA A 59 2.21 -21.11 -22.76
C ALA A 59 3.69 -20.98 -22.39
N ALA A 60 4.06 -19.94 -21.64
CA ALA A 60 5.42 -19.70 -21.15
C ALA A 60 5.73 -20.48 -19.84
N TRP A 61 4.70 -20.97 -19.16
CA TRP A 61 4.86 -21.70 -17.91
C TRP A 61 5.36 -23.11 -18.17
N ASP A 62 6.59 -23.39 -17.75
CA ASP A 62 7.18 -24.74 -17.78
C ASP A 62 7.39 -25.22 -16.33
N PRO A 63 6.57 -26.16 -15.82
CA PRO A 63 6.77 -26.74 -14.49
C PRO A 63 8.11 -27.47 -14.33
N ALA A 64 8.74 -27.94 -15.42
CA ALA A 64 10.03 -28.61 -15.37
C ALA A 64 11.16 -27.70 -14.87
N VAL A 65 11.01 -26.38 -14.95
CA VAL A 65 11.97 -25.41 -14.38
C VAL A 65 12.08 -25.60 -12.87
N PHE A 66 11.00 -25.98 -12.19
CA PHE A 66 10.96 -26.21 -10.74
C PHE A 66 11.34 -27.63 -10.34
N GLU A 67 11.44 -28.56 -11.30
CA GLU A 67 11.81 -29.95 -11.07
C GLU A 67 13.29 -30.21 -11.32
N GLN A 68 14.07 -29.18 -11.64
CA GLN A 68 15.51 -29.31 -11.86
C GLN A 68 16.19 -29.76 -10.56
N VAL A 69 16.55 -31.03 -10.53
CA VAL A 69 17.31 -31.64 -9.43
C VAL A 69 18.77 -31.22 -9.57
N GLY A 70 19.34 -30.63 -8.53
CA GLY A 70 20.76 -30.27 -8.52
C GLY A 70 21.07 -28.83 -8.15
N SER A 71 20.09 -28.08 -7.63
CA SER A 71 20.36 -26.77 -7.02
C SER A 71 21.34 -26.93 -5.85
N THR A 72 22.32 -26.03 -5.78
CA THR A 72 23.22 -25.89 -4.62
C THR A 72 22.63 -24.93 -3.57
N ASP A 73 21.43 -24.43 -3.80
CA ASP A 73 20.75 -23.50 -2.90
C ASP A 73 20.48 -24.16 -1.54
N ARG A 74 20.55 -23.34 -0.51
CA ARG A 74 20.27 -23.77 0.85
C ARG A 74 19.13 -22.96 1.40
N ALA A 75 18.19 -23.61 2.08
CA ALA A 75 17.11 -22.95 2.81
C ALA A 75 17.27 -23.21 4.31
N ALA A 76 16.96 -22.19 5.11
CA ALA A 76 16.92 -22.29 6.57
C ALA A 76 15.63 -21.65 7.07
N LEU A 77 14.97 -22.32 8.00
CA LEU A 77 13.74 -21.83 8.61
C LEU A 77 14.09 -20.94 9.83
N VAL A 78 13.51 -19.74 9.90
CA VAL A 78 13.65 -18.80 11.02
C VAL A 78 12.31 -18.68 11.73
N THR A 79 12.23 -19.21 12.95
CA THR A 79 10.97 -19.30 13.72
C THR A 79 10.91 -18.33 14.90
N ASP A 80 12.06 -17.98 15.46
CA ASP A 80 12.15 -17.05 16.59
C ASP A 80 12.17 -15.58 16.12
N ASN A 81 11.59 -14.67 16.92
CA ASN A 81 11.48 -13.25 16.53
C ASN A 81 12.81 -12.51 16.68
N GLN A 82 13.66 -12.89 17.66
CA GLN A 82 14.98 -12.30 17.81
C GLN A 82 15.91 -12.78 16.68
N ASP A 83 15.90 -14.07 16.38
CA ASP A 83 16.64 -14.62 15.24
C ASP A 83 16.21 -13.97 13.92
N ALA A 84 14.90 -13.69 13.77
CA ALA A 84 14.36 -13.05 12.59
C ALA A 84 14.87 -11.61 12.42
N LEU A 85 15.05 -10.86 13.51
CA LEU A 85 15.68 -9.55 13.48
C LEU A 85 17.18 -9.67 13.15
N ASP A 86 17.90 -10.56 13.85
CA ASP A 86 19.34 -10.74 13.71
C ASP A 86 19.74 -11.16 12.29
N VAL A 87 18.96 -12.06 11.67
CA VAL A 87 19.17 -12.47 10.28
C VAL A 87 19.02 -11.29 9.34
N ARG A 88 17.97 -10.47 9.51
CA ARG A 88 17.77 -9.26 8.69
C ARG A 88 18.92 -8.28 8.82
N LEU A 89 19.37 -7.99 10.05
CA LEU A 89 20.46 -7.08 10.29
C LEU A 89 21.78 -7.57 9.66
N ARG A 90 22.07 -8.88 9.79
CA ARG A 90 23.24 -9.49 9.14
C ARG A 90 23.15 -9.40 7.62
N MET A 91 22.03 -9.81 7.02
CA MET A 91 21.85 -9.75 5.57
C MET A 91 22.05 -8.31 5.04
N ILE A 92 21.46 -7.30 5.69
CA ILE A 92 21.63 -5.88 5.33
C ILE A 92 23.10 -5.46 5.51
N GLY A 93 23.75 -5.95 6.56
CA GLY A 93 25.18 -5.67 6.83
C GLY A 93 26.12 -6.24 5.77
N GLU A 94 25.77 -7.39 5.17
CA GLU A 94 26.54 -8.10 4.13
C GLU A 94 26.25 -7.59 2.71
N ALA A 95 25.30 -6.68 2.51
CA ALA A 95 24.98 -6.14 1.21
C ALA A 95 26.13 -5.32 0.61
N GLU A 96 26.47 -5.59 -0.64
CA GLU A 96 27.55 -4.95 -1.40
C GLU A 96 26.99 -4.06 -2.52
N GLU A 97 25.94 -4.49 -3.22
CA GLU A 97 25.40 -3.82 -4.40
C GLU A 97 23.98 -3.32 -4.20
N ARG A 98 23.05 -4.19 -3.77
CA ARG A 98 21.62 -3.90 -3.79
C ARG A 98 20.85 -4.54 -2.62
N ILE A 99 19.90 -3.76 -2.09
CA ILE A 99 18.87 -4.23 -1.14
C ILE A 99 17.51 -3.96 -1.71
N ILE A 100 16.62 -4.96 -1.72
CA ILE A 100 15.19 -4.78 -1.94
C ILE A 100 14.45 -5.25 -0.70
N LEU A 101 13.76 -4.31 -0.03
CA LEU A 101 12.89 -4.58 1.11
C LEU A 101 11.44 -4.38 0.69
N SER A 102 10.65 -5.43 0.72
CA SER A 102 9.20 -5.36 0.56
C SER A 102 8.51 -5.68 1.87
N SER A 103 7.54 -4.85 2.29
CA SER A 103 6.79 -5.11 3.52
C SER A 103 5.43 -4.45 3.49
N PHE A 104 4.42 -5.16 4.01
CA PHE A 104 3.07 -4.62 4.16
C PHE A 104 3.02 -3.50 5.22
N ASP A 105 3.63 -3.72 6.39
CA ASP A 105 3.63 -2.75 7.49
C ASP A 105 5.05 -2.56 8.05
N ILE A 106 5.53 -1.33 7.99
CA ILE A 106 6.81 -0.90 8.54
C ILE A 106 6.54 0.20 9.56
N ARG A 107 7.12 0.12 10.76
CA ARG A 107 6.86 1.09 11.83
C ARG A 107 8.12 1.72 12.37
N ASP A 108 7.97 2.96 12.84
CA ASP A 108 8.99 3.67 13.64
C ASP A 108 8.86 3.22 15.10
N CYS A 109 9.45 2.07 15.40
CA CYS A 109 9.52 1.41 16.70
C CYS A 109 10.92 0.81 16.86
N ASP A 110 11.22 0.12 17.95
CA ASP A 110 12.59 -0.28 18.25
C ASP A 110 13.18 -1.22 17.19
N SER A 111 12.54 -2.32 16.85
CA SER A 111 13.00 -3.20 15.76
C SER A 111 13.03 -2.51 14.39
N GLY A 112 12.05 -1.64 14.12
CA GLY A 112 12.03 -0.84 12.90
C GLY A 112 13.24 0.09 12.82
N ARG A 113 13.61 0.74 13.93
CA ARG A 113 14.77 1.62 14.00
C ARG A 113 16.07 0.88 13.81
N ASP A 114 16.22 -0.33 14.33
CA ASP A 114 17.39 -1.18 14.08
C ASP A 114 17.54 -1.51 12.59
N ILE A 115 16.45 -1.91 11.93
CA ILE A 115 16.44 -2.15 10.47
C ILE A 115 16.82 -0.86 9.72
N PHE A 116 16.27 0.30 10.10
CA PHE A 116 16.58 1.56 9.43
C PHE A 116 18.02 2.01 9.67
N ALA A 117 18.55 1.80 10.86
CA ALA A 117 19.97 2.07 11.14
C ALA A 117 20.88 1.21 10.26
N ALA A 118 20.56 -0.08 10.11
CA ALA A 118 21.30 -0.96 9.22
C ALA A 118 21.20 -0.51 7.73
N LEU A 119 20.00 -0.12 7.27
CA LEU A 119 19.81 0.42 5.92
C LEU A 119 20.56 1.73 5.69
N LEU A 120 20.59 2.63 6.68
CA LEU A 120 21.38 3.87 6.60
C LEU A 120 22.87 3.56 6.47
N LEU A 121 23.40 2.62 7.26
CA LEU A 121 24.80 2.18 7.15
C LEU A 121 25.09 1.51 5.80
N ALA A 122 24.14 0.75 5.24
CA ALA A 122 24.30 0.19 3.91
C ALA A 122 24.29 1.29 2.83
N ALA A 123 23.40 2.27 2.95
CA ALA A 123 23.36 3.42 2.05
C ALA A 123 24.67 4.24 2.08
N ASP A 124 25.26 4.42 3.25
CA ASP A 124 26.55 5.11 3.42
C ASP A 124 27.70 4.34 2.75
N ARG A 125 27.62 3.02 2.67
CA ARG A 125 28.55 2.18 1.89
C ARG A 125 28.34 2.27 0.37
N GLY A 126 27.26 2.97 -0.09
CA GLY A 126 26.95 3.12 -1.51
C GLY A 126 25.96 2.07 -2.06
N VAL A 127 25.44 1.19 -1.22
CA VAL A 127 24.47 0.15 -1.62
C VAL A 127 23.19 0.79 -2.14
N GLN A 128 22.64 0.30 -3.26
CA GLN A 128 21.37 0.74 -3.81
C GLN A 128 20.21 0.13 -3.04
N ILE A 129 19.32 0.94 -2.47
CA ILE A 129 18.24 0.47 -1.60
C ILE A 129 16.90 0.79 -2.23
N GLN A 130 16.08 -0.22 -2.40
CA GLN A 130 14.69 -0.11 -2.87
C GLN A 130 13.74 -0.63 -1.80
N ILE A 131 12.84 0.22 -1.35
CA ILE A 131 11.81 -0.13 -0.36
C ILE A 131 10.46 -0.08 -1.06
N LEU A 132 9.77 -1.21 -1.14
CA LEU A 132 8.39 -1.30 -1.59
C LEU A 132 7.49 -1.48 -0.38
N TRP A 133 6.59 -0.53 -0.19
CA TRP A 133 5.72 -0.47 0.98
C TRP A 133 4.26 -0.41 0.56
N ASP A 134 3.38 -1.13 1.25
CA ASP A 134 1.95 -1.02 0.97
C ASP A 134 1.44 0.42 1.08
N GLY A 135 0.65 0.86 0.11
CA GLY A 135 0.31 2.26 -0.05
C GLY A 135 -0.54 2.85 1.07
N VAL A 136 -1.45 2.07 1.70
CA VAL A 136 -2.24 2.57 2.85
C VAL A 136 -1.39 2.61 4.10
N SER A 137 -0.61 1.55 4.36
CA SER A 137 0.32 1.52 5.50
C SER A 137 1.35 2.64 5.38
N GLY A 138 1.93 2.82 4.19
CA GLY A 138 2.87 3.89 3.90
C GLY A 138 2.27 5.29 4.04
N LEU A 139 1.04 5.52 3.60
CA LEU A 139 0.35 6.80 3.79
C LEU A 139 0.15 7.14 5.27
N LEU A 140 -0.20 6.14 6.09
CA LEU A 140 -0.45 6.34 7.51
C LEU A 140 0.84 6.51 8.33
N ARG A 141 1.96 5.90 7.92
CA ARG A 141 3.18 5.80 8.73
C ARG A 141 4.41 6.45 8.12
N GLY A 142 4.44 6.67 6.81
CA GLY A 142 5.61 7.21 6.09
C GLY A 142 5.96 8.66 6.42
N GLY A 143 5.14 9.34 7.23
CA GLY A 143 5.39 10.69 7.74
C GLY A 143 6.44 10.76 8.85
N SER A 144 6.95 9.65 9.37
CA SER A 144 8.01 9.63 10.39
C SER A 144 9.29 10.31 9.90
N PRO A 145 10.03 11.03 10.77
CA PRO A 145 11.30 11.68 10.43
C PRO A 145 12.33 10.71 9.87
N ILE A 146 12.40 9.48 10.37
CA ILE A 146 13.38 8.48 9.94
C ILE A 146 13.15 8.04 8.49
N PHE A 147 11.90 7.81 8.08
CA PHE A 147 11.56 7.49 6.68
C PHE A 147 11.90 8.63 5.74
N ARG A 148 11.63 9.87 6.17
CA ARG A 148 11.97 11.04 5.37
C ARG A 148 13.47 11.26 5.25
N ALA A 149 14.24 10.93 6.29
CA ALA A 149 15.70 11.01 6.24
C ALA A 149 16.26 9.97 5.26
N LEU A 150 15.82 8.72 5.38
CA LEU A 150 16.24 7.63 4.50
C LEU A 150 15.89 7.91 3.02
N GLY A 151 14.66 8.35 2.73
CA GLY A 151 14.23 8.67 1.37
C GLY A 151 14.85 9.92 0.72
N ARG A 152 15.71 10.65 1.45
CA ARG A 152 16.50 11.77 0.88
C ARG A 152 17.86 11.36 0.35
N LEU A 153 18.28 10.15 0.67
CA LEU A 153 19.56 9.63 0.20
C LEU A 153 19.49 9.32 -1.29
N PRO A 154 20.51 9.66 -2.08
CA PRO A 154 20.47 9.55 -3.54
C PRO A 154 20.40 8.10 -4.05
N ASN A 155 20.82 7.14 -3.23
CA ASN A 155 20.84 5.70 -3.51
C ASN A 155 19.70 4.95 -2.79
N VAL A 156 18.69 5.66 -2.26
CA VAL A 156 17.53 5.07 -1.60
C VAL A 156 16.25 5.48 -2.32
N GLU A 157 15.49 4.50 -2.74
CA GLU A 157 14.18 4.69 -3.36
C GLU A 157 13.08 4.05 -2.51
N ILE A 158 12.09 4.83 -2.06
CA ILE A 158 10.91 4.35 -1.34
C ILE A 158 9.70 4.51 -2.25
N ARG A 159 9.03 3.41 -2.56
CA ARG A 159 7.80 3.40 -3.36
C ARG A 159 6.63 2.84 -2.57
N PHE A 160 5.46 3.43 -2.78
CA PHE A 160 4.20 2.96 -2.21
C PHE A 160 3.42 2.18 -3.26
N TYR A 161 3.17 0.91 -2.97
CA TYR A 161 2.33 0.08 -3.83
C TYR A 161 0.88 0.52 -3.72
N ASN A 162 0.25 0.82 -4.85
CA ASN A 162 -1.17 1.12 -4.97
C ASN A 162 -1.67 2.07 -3.88
N ALA A 163 -1.06 3.25 -3.77
CA ALA A 163 -1.47 4.28 -2.82
C ALA A 163 -2.96 4.62 -3.02
N PRO A 164 -3.78 4.67 -1.93
CA PRO A 164 -5.21 4.87 -2.06
C PRO A 164 -5.55 6.21 -2.71
N ASN A 165 -6.44 6.15 -3.69
CA ASN A 165 -6.99 7.32 -4.35
C ASN A 165 -8.52 7.29 -4.23
N LEU A 166 -9.08 8.29 -3.55
CA LEU A 166 -10.52 8.38 -3.32
C LEU A 166 -11.35 8.51 -4.61
N LEU A 167 -10.75 8.98 -5.71
CA LEU A 167 -11.39 9.01 -7.03
C LEU A 167 -11.31 7.66 -7.77
N LEU A 168 -10.46 6.74 -7.30
CA LEU A 168 -10.24 5.42 -7.87
C LEU A 168 -10.45 4.36 -6.78
N PRO A 169 -11.70 4.05 -6.39
CA PRO A 169 -12.02 3.25 -5.20
C PRO A 169 -11.38 1.85 -5.18
N TRP A 170 -11.13 1.26 -6.35
CA TRP A 170 -10.46 -0.05 -6.45
C TRP A 170 -9.02 -0.06 -5.90
N THR A 171 -8.36 1.11 -5.80
CA THR A 171 -7.02 1.22 -5.19
C THR A 171 -7.02 0.94 -3.70
N VAL A 172 -8.17 0.98 -3.02
CA VAL A 172 -8.26 0.71 -1.59
C VAL A 172 -8.10 -0.78 -1.27
N ASN A 173 -8.57 -1.68 -2.14
CA ASN A 173 -8.55 -3.12 -1.91
C ASN A 173 -7.35 -3.84 -2.55
N GLY A 174 -6.72 -3.24 -3.54
CA GLY A 174 -5.50 -3.79 -4.16
C GLY A 174 -4.31 -3.61 -3.23
N ARG A 175 -4.18 -4.46 -2.20
CA ARG A 175 -3.15 -4.37 -1.16
C ARG A 175 -1.97 -5.26 -1.45
N MET A 176 -0.76 -4.76 -1.22
CA MET A 176 0.44 -5.60 -1.20
C MET A 176 0.56 -6.24 0.18
N HIS A 177 0.74 -7.55 0.21
CA HIS A 177 0.92 -8.25 1.49
C HIS A 177 2.22 -9.06 1.54
N ASP A 178 3.12 -8.82 0.60
CA ASP A 178 4.43 -9.45 0.54
C ASP A 178 5.36 -8.94 1.64
N LYS A 179 6.22 -9.81 2.13
CA LYS A 179 7.26 -9.48 3.09
C LYS A 179 8.51 -10.25 2.72
N TYR A 180 9.47 -9.57 2.11
CA TYR A 180 10.75 -10.16 1.76
C TYR A 180 11.90 -9.16 1.82
N LEU A 181 13.09 -9.67 2.01
CA LEU A 181 14.34 -8.98 1.93
C LEU A 181 15.24 -9.71 0.94
N LEU A 182 15.64 -9.03 -0.13
CA LEU A 182 16.55 -9.55 -1.13
C LEU A 182 17.85 -8.75 -1.10
N ILE A 183 18.99 -9.46 -1.05
CA ILE A 183 20.32 -8.88 -1.01
C ILE A 183 21.14 -9.40 -2.20
N ASP A 184 21.62 -8.50 -3.05
CA ASP A 184 22.60 -8.76 -4.13
C ASP A 184 22.22 -9.94 -5.05
N ASP A 185 20.92 -10.18 -5.25
CA ASP A 185 20.40 -11.35 -6.00
C ASP A 185 20.90 -12.72 -5.48
N ARG A 186 21.42 -12.74 -4.26
CA ARG A 186 22.13 -13.86 -3.65
C ARG A 186 21.44 -14.41 -2.40
N LEU A 187 20.89 -13.53 -1.58
CA LEU A 187 20.20 -13.91 -0.34
C LEU A 187 18.75 -13.43 -0.40
N LEU A 188 17.82 -14.32 -0.17
CA LEU A 188 16.39 -14.04 -0.08
C LEU A 188 15.87 -14.48 1.29
N LEU A 189 15.26 -13.58 2.02
CA LEU A 189 14.44 -13.88 3.19
C LEU A 189 12.99 -13.61 2.84
N LEU A 190 12.15 -14.62 2.87
CA LEU A 190 10.74 -14.55 2.52
C LEU A 190 9.91 -15.10 3.68
N GLY A 191 8.84 -14.41 4.06
CA GLY A 191 7.99 -14.89 5.15
C GLY A 191 6.77 -14.07 5.46
N GLY A 192 6.24 -14.25 6.66
CA GLY A 192 5.02 -13.58 7.13
C GLY A 192 5.26 -12.34 7.98
N ARG A 193 6.50 -12.11 8.45
CA ARG A 193 6.79 -11.06 9.43
C ARG A 193 6.79 -9.66 8.84
N ASN A 194 5.99 -8.77 9.43
CA ASN A 194 6.08 -7.33 9.21
C ASN A 194 7.28 -6.72 9.98
N THR A 195 7.64 -5.49 9.64
CA THR A 195 8.79 -4.80 10.21
C THR A 195 8.38 -3.93 11.40
N PHE A 196 8.08 -4.59 12.53
CA PHE A 196 7.82 -3.94 13.82
C PHE A 196 7.85 -4.94 15.00
N ASP A 197 7.87 -4.42 16.23
CA ASP A 197 8.21 -5.12 17.48
C ASP A 197 7.39 -6.36 17.81
N LEU A 198 6.15 -6.50 17.30
CA LEU A 198 5.37 -7.73 17.53
C LEU A 198 5.91 -8.93 16.75
N PHE A 199 6.68 -8.69 15.68
CA PHE A 199 7.21 -9.71 14.78
C PHE A 199 8.73 -9.88 14.86
N LEU A 200 9.44 -8.85 15.33
CA LEU A 200 10.90 -8.80 15.28
C LEU A 200 11.48 -8.40 16.63
N GLY A 201 12.48 -9.16 17.08
CA GLY A 201 13.20 -8.87 18.31
C GLY A 201 12.45 -9.23 19.58
N ASP A 202 13.05 -8.90 20.71
CA ASP A 202 12.54 -9.13 22.06
C ASP A 202 12.08 -7.82 22.74
N TYR A 203 11.51 -6.89 21.97
CA TYR A 203 11.09 -5.56 22.47
C TYR A 203 9.73 -5.56 23.20
N VAL A 204 8.96 -6.63 23.05
CA VAL A 204 7.64 -6.77 23.68
C VAL A 204 7.56 -8.08 24.47
N PRO A 205 6.73 -8.14 25.53
CA PRO A 205 6.47 -9.39 26.25
C PRO A 205 6.00 -10.51 25.32
N ASP A 206 6.40 -11.76 25.60
CA ASP A 206 6.07 -12.93 24.80
C ASP A 206 4.58 -13.10 24.51
N ALA A 207 3.72 -12.77 25.48
CA ALA A 207 2.27 -12.82 25.32
C ALA A 207 1.71 -11.88 24.24
N LEU A 208 2.49 -10.89 23.80
CA LEU A 208 2.12 -9.93 22.76
C LEU A 208 2.80 -10.22 21.40
N LYS A 209 3.80 -11.11 21.39
CA LYS A 209 4.52 -11.44 20.14
C LYS A 209 3.61 -12.17 19.16
N SER A 210 3.75 -11.81 17.90
CA SER A 210 3.20 -12.58 16.79
C SER A 210 4.20 -13.65 16.40
N HIS A 211 3.74 -14.90 16.35
CA HIS A 211 4.55 -16.02 15.89
C HIS A 211 4.33 -16.21 14.39
N ASP A 212 5.40 -16.14 13.64
CA ASP A 212 5.41 -16.32 12.20
C ASP A 212 6.72 -17.00 11.78
N GLN A 213 6.87 -17.32 10.51
CA GLN A 213 8.03 -18.01 9.98
C GLN A 213 8.58 -17.28 8.76
N ASP A 214 9.91 -17.28 8.65
CA ASP A 214 10.64 -16.83 7.46
C ASP A 214 11.55 -17.95 6.96
N VAL A 215 11.85 -17.94 5.68
CA VAL A 215 12.80 -18.82 5.01
C VAL A 215 13.68 -18.02 4.05
#